data_99f5b359d79c186c41d726468169da25
#
_entry.id   99f5b359d79c186c41d726468169da25
#
_cell.length_a   1.000
_cell.length_b   1.000
_cell.length_c   1.000
_cell.angle_alpha   90.00
_cell.angle_beta   90.00
_cell.angle_gamma   90.00
#
_symmetry.space_group_name_H-M   'P 1'
#
loop_
_entity.id
_entity.type
_entity.pdbx_description
1 polymer ?
#
loop_
_entity_poly.entity_id
_entity_poly.type
_entity_poly.pdbx_seq_one_letter_code
_entity_poly.pdbx_strand_id
1 'polypeptide(L)'
;EVDEVRLVRQFGIHYLPLVVMEHEKLIEKEAAARGMPNMKVTWAQLSGGASVNDALLADAVEYSAGGVGPLIVLWDKTKDGKGDVHAVAAVSDVPMTLLSRNPAVKSLADFSDKDKIALPAVKTSMQAVTLQMAAAKMWGDDAFEKLDKLTVSMRHPDGAAQMLSGQGEINAHFTAAPYDFMELKNPGIHRVLDSYDVYGGPATLIVLYTTKKFHDENPKVNEAVVAALNEADKLIKADPRRAAEIYLAVTKEKTSIDDLVAMISSPKIAYRLAPSATFPVAQFLHRTGRVKHQATSWKDLFFPSAHHLSGS
;
A
#
# COMPACT_ATOMS: atom_id res chain seq x y z
N GLU A 1 -17.81 -15.96 -15.85
CA GLU A 1 -17.86 -14.87 -14.87
C GLU A 1 -18.45 -15.38 -13.56
N VAL A 2 -17.79 -15.06 -12.45
CA VAL A 2 -18.31 -15.34 -11.10
C VAL A 2 -19.38 -14.33 -10.72
N ASP A 3 -20.20 -14.65 -9.71
CA ASP A 3 -21.21 -13.78 -9.14
C ASP A 3 -20.84 -13.26 -7.74
N GLU A 4 -19.66 -13.59 -7.25
CA GLU A 4 -19.11 -13.12 -5.99
C GLU A 4 -17.64 -12.72 -6.17
N VAL A 5 -17.27 -11.58 -5.57
CA VAL A 5 -15.89 -11.09 -5.52
C VAL A 5 -15.56 -10.68 -4.09
N ARG A 6 -14.42 -11.17 -3.61
CA ARG A 6 -13.89 -10.86 -2.27
C ARG A 6 -12.57 -10.12 -2.41
N LEU A 7 -12.46 -9.00 -1.71
CA LEU A 7 -11.27 -8.14 -1.75
C LEU A 7 -10.74 -7.94 -0.33
N VAL A 8 -9.43 -7.74 -0.24
CA VAL A 8 -8.77 -7.37 1.01
C VAL A 8 -8.01 -6.06 0.86
N ARG A 9 -8.15 -5.19 1.86
CA ARG A 9 -7.40 -3.94 2.02
C ARG A 9 -6.76 -3.86 3.39
N GLN A 10 -5.91 -2.87 3.58
CA GLN A 10 -5.23 -2.62 4.84
C GLN A 10 -5.62 -1.26 5.43
N PHE A 11 -4.86 -0.73 6.37
CA PHE A 11 -5.15 0.50 7.09
C PHE A 11 -4.51 1.73 6.44
N GLY A 12 -5.19 2.87 6.48
CA GLY A 12 -4.68 4.17 6.07
C GLY A 12 -5.38 4.77 4.85
N ILE A 13 -5.17 6.07 4.63
CA ILE A 13 -5.79 6.78 3.49
C ILE A 13 -5.18 6.41 2.14
N HIS A 14 -4.06 5.69 2.14
CA HIS A 14 -3.52 5.11 0.91
C HIS A 14 -4.42 4.00 0.35
N TYR A 15 -5.39 3.51 1.15
CA TYR A 15 -6.46 2.61 0.72
C TYR A 15 -7.80 3.32 0.48
N LEU A 16 -7.84 4.65 0.54
CA LEU A 16 -9.08 5.43 0.42
C LEU A 16 -9.94 5.08 -0.80
N PRO A 17 -9.41 4.89 -2.02
CA PRO A 17 -10.25 4.50 -3.15
C PRO A 17 -11.03 3.22 -2.90
N LEU A 18 -10.43 2.24 -2.24
CA LEU A 18 -11.09 0.97 -1.92
C LEU A 18 -12.17 1.16 -0.85
N VAL A 19 -11.93 2.02 0.13
CA VAL A 19 -12.93 2.38 1.14
C VAL A 19 -14.16 3.05 0.49
N VAL A 20 -13.93 3.93 -0.49
CA VAL A 20 -14.99 4.57 -1.26
C VAL A 20 -15.75 3.53 -2.10
N MET A 21 -15.04 2.61 -2.76
CA MET A 21 -15.66 1.52 -3.53
C MET A 21 -16.58 0.67 -2.66
N GLU A 22 -16.16 0.35 -1.43
CA GLU A 22 -16.94 -0.41 -0.46
C GLU A 22 -18.20 0.33 -0.05
N HIS A 23 -18.05 1.55 0.41
CA HIS A 23 -19.16 2.37 0.94
C HIS A 23 -20.21 2.70 -0.12
N GLU A 24 -19.77 3.10 -1.31
CA GLU A 24 -20.66 3.50 -2.41
C GLU A 24 -21.07 2.34 -3.30
N LYS A 25 -20.63 1.11 -2.98
CA LYS A 25 -20.94 -0.11 -3.74
C LYS A 25 -20.63 0.02 -5.23
N LEU A 26 -19.45 0.54 -5.52
CA LEU A 26 -19.09 0.87 -6.91
C LEU A 26 -18.83 -0.36 -7.77
N ILE A 27 -18.30 -1.46 -7.20
CA ILE A 27 -18.11 -2.71 -7.96
C ILE A 27 -19.47 -3.28 -8.34
N GLU A 28 -20.42 -3.33 -7.39
CA GLU A 28 -21.78 -3.81 -7.64
C GLU A 28 -22.46 -3.00 -8.75
N LYS A 29 -22.32 -1.68 -8.71
CA LYS A 29 -22.85 -0.76 -9.72
C LYS A 29 -22.26 -1.04 -11.10
N GLU A 30 -20.94 -1.11 -11.17
CA GLU A 30 -20.22 -1.34 -12.44
C GLU A 30 -20.46 -2.75 -13.00
N ALA A 31 -20.61 -3.75 -12.12
CA ALA A 31 -20.98 -5.10 -12.50
C ALA A 31 -22.40 -5.15 -13.11
N ALA A 32 -23.36 -4.47 -12.48
CA ALA A 32 -24.71 -4.37 -12.99
C ALA A 32 -24.76 -3.75 -14.40
N ALA A 33 -23.97 -2.69 -14.62
CA ALA A 33 -23.84 -2.04 -15.92
C ALA A 33 -23.26 -2.97 -17.02
N ARG A 34 -22.60 -4.06 -16.60
CA ARG A 34 -22.00 -5.07 -17.49
C ARG A 34 -22.80 -6.37 -17.55
N GLY A 35 -24.07 -6.32 -17.11
CA GLY A 35 -24.98 -7.48 -17.17
C GLY A 35 -24.81 -8.47 -16.01
N MET A 36 -24.20 -8.04 -14.89
CA MET A 36 -24.02 -8.84 -13.69
C MET A 36 -24.72 -8.17 -12.48
N PRO A 37 -26.08 -8.07 -12.48
CA PRO A 37 -26.81 -7.28 -11.48
C PRO A 37 -26.82 -7.91 -10.07
N ASN A 38 -26.46 -9.17 -9.96
CA ASN A 38 -26.49 -9.91 -8.68
C ASN A 38 -25.09 -10.08 -8.08
N MET A 39 -24.10 -9.32 -8.53
CA MET A 39 -22.74 -9.39 -8.03
C MET A 39 -22.70 -9.15 -6.53
N LYS A 40 -22.15 -10.11 -5.79
CA LYS A 40 -21.90 -10.00 -4.36
C LYS A 40 -20.46 -9.58 -4.13
N VAL A 41 -20.26 -8.55 -3.34
CA VAL A 41 -18.92 -8.04 -3.02
C VAL A 41 -18.71 -8.03 -1.52
N THR A 42 -17.61 -8.63 -1.07
CA THR A 42 -17.21 -8.63 0.35
C THR A 42 -15.81 -8.08 0.52
N TRP A 43 -15.60 -7.39 1.64
CA TRP A 43 -14.36 -6.73 1.96
C TRP A 43 -13.80 -7.25 3.28
N ALA A 44 -12.51 -7.55 3.31
CA ALA A 44 -11.77 -7.85 4.52
C ALA A 44 -10.68 -6.80 4.75
N GLN A 45 -10.31 -6.62 6.01
CA GLN A 45 -9.21 -5.75 6.40
C GLN A 45 -8.16 -6.58 7.13
N LEU A 46 -6.94 -6.60 6.61
CA LEU A 46 -5.78 -7.28 7.18
C LEU A 46 -4.65 -6.27 7.39
N SER A 47 -3.54 -6.71 7.93
CA SER A 47 -2.34 -5.88 8.09
C SER A 47 -1.12 -6.61 7.56
N GLY A 48 -0.32 -5.88 6.78
CA GLY A 48 0.95 -6.35 6.23
C GLY A 48 0.82 -7.12 4.91
N GLY A 49 1.83 -6.94 4.07
CA GLY A 49 1.86 -7.53 2.73
C GLY A 49 1.82 -9.05 2.73
N ALA A 50 2.44 -9.70 3.72
CA ALA A 50 2.42 -11.16 3.83
C ALA A 50 0.98 -11.68 4.01
N SER A 51 0.19 -11.06 4.90
CA SER A 51 -1.18 -11.50 5.17
C SER A 51 -2.10 -11.37 3.95
N VAL A 52 -1.99 -10.27 3.21
CA VAL A 52 -2.82 -10.08 2.00
C VAL A 52 -2.37 -10.99 0.86
N ASN A 53 -1.09 -11.29 0.76
CA ASN A 53 -0.57 -12.25 -0.21
C ASN A 53 -1.03 -13.68 0.11
N ASP A 54 -0.98 -14.07 1.39
CA ASP A 54 -1.45 -15.38 1.83
C ASP A 54 -2.95 -15.56 1.56
N ALA A 55 -3.75 -14.53 1.77
CA ALA A 55 -5.19 -14.56 1.47
C ALA A 55 -5.46 -14.81 -0.03
N LEU A 56 -4.69 -14.19 -0.92
CA LEU A 56 -4.81 -14.41 -2.36
C LEU A 56 -4.36 -15.81 -2.77
N LEU A 57 -3.23 -16.27 -2.26
CA LEU A 57 -2.69 -17.62 -2.57
C LEU A 57 -3.59 -18.75 -2.05
N ALA A 58 -4.30 -18.50 -0.94
CA ALA A 58 -5.23 -19.46 -0.35
C ALA A 58 -6.63 -19.43 -0.97
N ASP A 59 -6.83 -18.66 -2.04
CA ASP A 59 -8.13 -18.43 -2.67
C ASP A 59 -9.20 -17.91 -1.68
N ALA A 60 -8.76 -17.23 -0.62
CA ALA A 60 -9.66 -16.59 0.34
C ALA A 60 -10.25 -15.28 -0.21
N VAL A 61 -9.57 -14.65 -1.14
CA VAL A 61 -10.00 -13.44 -1.86
C VAL A 61 -9.63 -13.53 -3.33
N GLU A 62 -10.32 -12.80 -4.17
CA GLU A 62 -10.03 -12.67 -5.61
C GLU A 62 -9.05 -11.53 -5.88
N TYR A 63 -9.13 -10.46 -5.10
CA TYR A 63 -8.23 -9.30 -5.22
C TYR A 63 -7.58 -8.97 -3.88
N SER A 64 -6.29 -8.70 -3.94
CA SER A 64 -5.54 -8.13 -2.82
C SER A 64 -5.07 -6.73 -3.15
N ALA A 65 -5.09 -5.86 -2.15
CA ALA A 65 -4.48 -4.54 -2.21
C ALA A 65 -3.34 -4.45 -1.20
N GLY A 66 -2.18 -4.06 -1.69
CA GLY A 66 -0.99 -3.95 -0.86
C GLY A 66 0.11 -3.16 -1.54
N GLY A 67 1.24 -3.05 -0.86
CA GLY A 67 2.40 -2.32 -1.35
C GLY A 67 3.01 -2.92 -2.61
N VAL A 68 3.72 -2.09 -3.34
CA VAL A 68 4.43 -2.50 -4.56
C VAL A 68 5.44 -3.61 -4.27
N GLY A 69 6.17 -3.54 -3.15
CA GLY A 69 7.13 -4.57 -2.76
C GLY A 69 6.49 -5.95 -2.58
N PRO A 70 5.44 -6.10 -1.76
CA PRO A 70 4.70 -7.35 -1.64
C PRO A 70 4.15 -7.88 -2.96
N LEU A 71 3.65 -7.03 -3.84
CA LEU A 71 3.25 -7.44 -5.19
C LEU A 71 4.42 -8.07 -5.95
N ILE A 72 5.57 -7.43 -5.97
CA ILE A 72 6.74 -7.91 -6.73
C ILE A 72 7.21 -9.27 -6.20
N VAL A 73 7.24 -9.45 -4.90
CA VAL A 73 7.59 -10.74 -4.27
C VAL A 73 6.60 -11.82 -4.70
N LEU A 74 5.31 -11.53 -4.72
CA LEU A 74 4.30 -12.49 -5.14
C LEU A 74 4.34 -12.77 -6.66
N TRP A 75 4.56 -11.74 -7.47
CA TRP A 75 4.80 -11.88 -8.90
C TRP A 75 5.96 -12.83 -9.20
N ASP A 76 7.07 -12.65 -8.52
CA ASP A 76 8.26 -13.51 -8.65
C ASP A 76 7.96 -14.96 -8.25
N LYS A 77 7.33 -15.14 -7.10
CA LYS A 77 7.02 -16.47 -6.54
C LYS A 77 6.05 -17.27 -7.42
N THR A 78 5.13 -16.58 -8.09
CA THR A 78 4.05 -17.22 -8.87
C THR A 78 4.31 -17.23 -10.38
N LYS A 79 5.42 -16.66 -10.81
CA LYS A 79 5.75 -16.47 -12.23
C LYS A 79 5.70 -17.79 -13.01
N ASP A 80 5.06 -17.72 -14.18
CA ASP A 80 4.88 -18.83 -15.13
C ASP A 80 4.02 -19.98 -14.61
N GLY A 81 3.36 -19.81 -13.47
CA GLY A 81 2.38 -20.75 -12.92
C GLY A 81 0.94 -20.38 -13.25
N LYS A 82 0.01 -21.28 -12.95
CA LYS A 82 -1.43 -21.00 -13.11
C LYS A 82 -1.91 -19.91 -12.17
N GLY A 83 -1.22 -19.72 -11.05
CA GLY A 83 -1.50 -18.68 -10.07
C GLY A 83 -0.67 -17.41 -10.28
N ASP A 84 -0.09 -17.22 -11.46
CA ASP A 84 0.72 -16.05 -11.82
C ASP A 84 -0.03 -14.74 -11.46
N VAL A 85 0.62 -13.90 -10.64
CA VAL A 85 -0.01 -12.69 -10.07
C VAL A 85 0.55 -11.44 -10.73
N HIS A 86 -0.35 -10.57 -11.15
CA HIS A 86 -0.03 -9.25 -11.69
C HIS A 86 -1.00 -8.21 -11.12
N ALA A 87 -0.60 -6.95 -11.14
CA ALA A 87 -1.48 -5.84 -10.79
C ALA A 87 -2.45 -5.54 -11.93
N VAL A 88 -3.67 -5.13 -11.55
CA VAL A 88 -4.68 -4.62 -12.49
C VAL A 88 -4.63 -3.10 -12.59
N ALA A 89 -4.20 -2.41 -11.53
CA ALA A 89 -4.05 -0.96 -11.47
C ALA A 89 -3.23 -0.55 -10.24
N ALA A 90 -2.66 0.66 -10.29
CA ALA A 90 -2.24 1.35 -9.09
C ALA A 90 -3.46 1.88 -8.33
N VAL A 91 -3.32 2.11 -7.04
CA VAL A 91 -4.37 2.65 -6.16
C VAL A 91 -4.01 4.05 -5.68
N SER A 92 -2.77 4.23 -5.19
CA SER A 92 -2.37 5.51 -4.59
C SER A 92 -0.88 5.76 -4.62
N ASP A 93 -0.53 7.03 -4.78
CA ASP A 93 0.79 7.58 -4.49
C ASP A 93 0.68 8.33 -3.17
N VAL A 94 1.25 7.79 -2.11
CA VAL A 94 1.21 8.37 -0.77
C VAL A 94 2.60 8.25 -0.16
N PRO A 95 3.19 9.32 0.38
CA PRO A 95 4.49 9.21 1.05
C PRO A 95 4.36 8.43 2.35
N MET A 96 5.35 7.60 2.62
CA MET A 96 5.54 6.95 3.91
C MET A 96 6.52 7.77 4.74
N THR A 97 6.29 7.83 6.04
CA THR A 97 7.09 8.63 6.95
C THR A 97 7.63 7.78 8.09
N LEU A 98 8.95 7.80 8.27
CA LEU A 98 9.60 7.19 9.44
C LEU A 98 9.69 8.24 10.53
N LEU A 99 9.06 7.95 11.66
CA LEU A 99 8.95 8.83 12.83
C LEU A 99 9.71 8.24 14.02
N SER A 100 10.26 9.09 14.88
CA SER A 100 10.96 8.68 16.08
C SER A 100 10.59 9.54 17.29
N ARG A 101 10.53 8.91 18.46
CA ARG A 101 10.46 9.58 19.77
C ARG A 101 11.85 9.81 20.37
N ASN A 102 12.89 9.20 19.81
CA ASN A 102 14.24 9.32 20.31
C ASN A 102 14.89 10.62 19.75
N PRO A 103 15.14 11.63 20.60
CA PRO A 103 15.70 12.90 20.11
C PRO A 103 17.12 12.75 19.56
N ALA A 104 17.83 11.67 19.87
CA ALA A 104 19.15 11.40 19.31
C ALA A 104 19.10 10.88 17.88
N VAL A 105 17.95 10.39 17.41
CA VAL A 105 17.80 9.84 16.05
C VAL A 105 17.35 10.94 15.11
N LYS A 106 18.26 11.42 14.28
CA LYS A 106 18.01 12.45 13.24
C LYS A 106 18.13 11.89 11.82
N SER A 107 18.80 10.77 11.67
CA SER A 107 18.96 10.05 10.41
C SER A 107 19.00 8.55 10.68
N LEU A 108 18.99 7.73 9.63
CA LEU A 108 19.07 6.27 9.76
C LEU A 108 20.33 5.81 10.50
N ALA A 109 21.44 6.54 10.37
CA ALA A 109 22.71 6.21 11.00
C ALA A 109 22.66 6.31 12.53
N ASP A 110 21.71 7.06 13.08
CA ASP A 110 21.58 7.29 14.52
C ASP A 110 20.79 6.21 15.26
N PHE A 111 20.11 5.31 14.53
CA PHE A 111 19.43 4.18 15.17
C PHE A 111 20.46 3.24 15.82
N SER A 112 20.09 2.73 16.98
CA SER A 112 20.89 1.76 17.75
C SER A 112 20.04 0.56 18.17
N ASP A 113 20.64 -0.42 18.80
CA ASP A 113 19.95 -1.62 19.30
C ASP A 113 18.90 -1.29 20.39
N LYS A 114 18.85 -0.08 20.88
CA LYS A 114 17.85 0.41 21.84
C LYS A 114 16.55 0.86 21.15
N ASP A 115 16.60 1.07 19.84
CA ASP A 115 15.44 1.54 19.07
C ASP A 115 14.64 0.36 18.52
N LYS A 116 13.32 0.54 18.44
CA LYS A 116 12.40 -0.42 17.82
C LYS A 116 11.42 0.30 16.92
N ILE A 117 11.41 -0.12 15.67
CA ILE A 117 10.64 0.52 14.57
C ILE A 117 9.45 -0.36 14.24
N ALA A 118 8.25 0.12 14.52
CA ALA A 118 7.03 -0.54 14.07
C ALA A 118 6.78 -0.31 12.57
N LEU A 119 6.36 -1.34 11.88
CA LEU A 119 5.89 -1.32 10.50
C LEU A 119 4.93 -2.50 10.27
N PRO A 120 4.11 -2.52 9.20
CA PRO A 120 3.06 -3.53 9.05
C PRO A 120 3.55 -4.98 9.03
N ALA A 121 4.70 -5.24 8.40
CA ALA A 121 5.29 -6.58 8.37
C ALA A 121 6.81 -6.46 8.19
N VAL A 122 7.54 -7.10 9.07
CA VAL A 122 9.01 -7.19 9.02
C VAL A 122 9.44 -7.77 7.67
N LYS A 123 10.43 -7.14 7.04
CA LYS A 123 11.04 -7.52 5.74
C LYS A 123 10.12 -7.45 4.52
N THR A 124 8.80 -7.52 4.67
CA THR A 124 7.89 -7.76 3.55
C THR A 124 6.94 -6.59 3.24
N SER A 125 6.58 -5.74 4.20
CA SER A 125 5.75 -4.58 3.91
C SER A 125 6.49 -3.57 3.03
N MET A 126 5.75 -2.68 2.36
CA MET A 126 6.38 -1.62 1.55
C MET A 126 7.26 -0.71 2.40
N GLN A 127 6.88 -0.45 3.65
CA GLN A 127 7.72 0.28 4.60
C GLN A 127 9.04 -0.45 4.86
N ALA A 128 8.99 -1.75 5.07
CA ALA A 128 10.19 -2.57 5.28
C ALA A 128 11.11 -2.55 4.05
N VAL A 129 10.55 -2.70 2.86
CA VAL A 129 11.31 -2.65 1.60
C VAL A 129 11.92 -1.26 1.41
N THR A 130 11.17 -0.19 1.68
CA THR A 130 11.66 1.19 1.58
C THR A 130 12.80 1.47 2.58
N LEU A 131 12.68 0.94 3.81
CA LEU A 131 13.75 1.03 4.81
C LEU A 131 15.02 0.33 4.31
N GLN A 132 14.89 -0.83 3.69
CA GLN A 132 16.01 -1.56 3.08
C GLN A 132 16.64 -0.78 1.92
N MET A 133 15.82 -0.16 1.06
CA MET A 133 16.32 0.70 -0.02
C MET A 133 17.09 1.90 0.53
N ALA A 134 16.58 2.52 1.59
CA ALA A 134 17.26 3.62 2.27
C ALA A 134 18.58 3.17 2.91
N ALA A 135 18.61 2.00 3.55
CA ALA A 135 19.82 1.42 4.12
C ALA A 135 20.87 1.11 3.03
N ALA A 136 20.44 0.55 1.90
CA ALA A 136 21.33 0.29 0.75
C ALA A 136 21.93 1.57 0.18
N LYS A 137 21.13 2.64 0.11
CA LYS A 137 21.61 3.96 -0.33
C LYS A 137 22.67 4.53 0.58
N MET A 138 22.54 4.34 1.88
CA MET A 138 23.43 4.88 2.89
C MET A 138 24.70 4.04 3.06
N TRP A 139 24.59 2.71 3.05
CA TRP A 139 25.69 1.80 3.42
C TRP A 139 26.08 0.80 2.31
N GLY A 140 25.43 0.85 1.15
CA GLY A 140 25.66 -0.08 0.05
C GLY A 140 24.65 -1.23 0.04
N ASP A 141 24.48 -1.86 -1.13
CA ASP A 141 23.52 -2.94 -1.34
C ASP A 141 23.77 -4.13 -0.41
N ASP A 142 25.02 -4.44 -0.07
CA ASP A 142 25.35 -5.57 0.83
C ASP A 142 24.84 -5.33 2.27
N ALA A 143 24.53 -4.10 2.63
CA ALA A 143 24.05 -3.71 3.96
C ALA A 143 22.54 -3.38 3.99
N PHE A 144 21.77 -3.79 2.99
CA PHE A 144 20.35 -3.44 2.88
C PHE A 144 19.52 -3.93 4.08
N GLU A 145 19.92 -5.01 4.73
CA GLU A 145 19.21 -5.60 5.89
C GLU A 145 19.65 -5.01 7.24
N LYS A 146 20.53 -4.02 7.24
CA LYS A 146 21.19 -3.54 8.48
C LYS A 146 20.21 -3.12 9.59
N LEU A 147 19.05 -2.58 9.23
CA LEU A 147 18.05 -2.11 10.17
C LEU A 147 16.91 -3.11 10.43
N ASP A 148 16.87 -4.22 9.72
CA ASP A 148 15.77 -5.20 9.83
C ASP A 148 15.59 -5.71 11.27
N LYS A 149 16.68 -5.95 11.98
CA LYS A 149 16.67 -6.41 13.37
C LYS A 149 16.00 -5.45 14.36
N LEU A 150 15.87 -4.17 13.99
CA LEU A 150 15.21 -3.16 14.81
C LEU A 150 13.70 -3.10 14.55
N THR A 151 13.21 -3.78 13.52
CA THR A 151 11.82 -3.69 13.10
C THR A 151 10.90 -4.68 13.83
N VAL A 152 9.66 -4.27 14.01
CA VAL A 152 8.61 -5.05 14.69
C VAL A 152 7.34 -4.97 13.84
N SER A 153 6.72 -6.13 13.58
CA SER A 153 5.43 -6.17 12.86
C SER A 153 4.31 -5.65 13.75
N MET A 154 3.63 -4.60 13.30
CA MET A 154 2.56 -3.97 14.07
C MET A 154 1.61 -3.22 13.12
N ARG A 155 0.30 -3.33 13.36
CA ARG A 155 -0.69 -2.56 12.61
C ARG A 155 -0.48 -1.06 12.84
N HIS A 156 -0.73 -0.24 11.83
CA HIS A 156 -0.57 1.22 11.94
C HIS A 156 -1.34 1.83 13.12
N PRO A 157 -2.62 1.49 13.38
CA PRO A 157 -3.33 2.04 14.54
C PRO A 157 -2.65 1.71 15.88
N ASP A 158 -2.12 0.50 16.02
CA ASP A 158 -1.44 0.08 17.24
C ASP A 158 -0.10 0.79 17.40
N GLY A 159 0.65 0.94 16.31
CA GLY A 159 1.89 1.71 16.28
C GLY A 159 1.66 3.17 16.67
N ALA A 160 0.64 3.79 16.10
CA ALA A 160 0.27 5.16 16.45
C ALA A 160 -0.10 5.30 17.93
N ALA A 161 -0.86 4.37 18.48
CA ALA A 161 -1.23 4.38 19.91
C ALA A 161 -0.01 4.31 20.81
N GLN A 162 0.96 3.43 20.53
CA GLN A 162 2.20 3.34 21.31
C GLN A 162 3.08 4.57 21.16
N MET A 163 3.20 5.11 19.96
CA MET A 163 3.96 6.34 19.72
C MET A 163 3.38 7.53 20.50
N LEU A 164 2.05 7.69 20.47
CA LEU A 164 1.37 8.80 21.15
C LEU A 164 1.41 8.67 22.68
N SER A 165 1.27 7.47 23.21
CA SER A 165 1.35 7.22 24.66
C SER A 165 2.78 7.26 25.20
N GLY A 166 3.76 6.99 24.35
CA GLY A 166 5.15 6.81 24.76
C GLY A 166 5.39 5.54 25.57
N GLN A 167 4.43 4.62 25.59
CA GLN A 167 4.51 3.36 26.31
C GLN A 167 4.40 2.19 25.35
N GLY A 168 5.01 1.09 25.71
CA GLY A 168 5.03 -0.12 24.92
C GLY A 168 6.42 -0.43 24.37
N GLU A 169 6.45 -1.27 23.37
CA GLU A 169 7.67 -1.88 22.85
C GLU A 169 8.45 -0.94 21.93
N ILE A 170 7.77 -0.08 21.17
CA ILE A 170 8.35 0.69 20.08
C ILE A 170 8.61 2.14 20.46
N ASN A 171 9.60 2.76 19.82
CA ASN A 171 9.87 4.20 19.89
C ASN A 171 10.03 4.86 18.50
N ALA A 172 9.81 4.11 17.45
CA ALA A 172 9.78 4.60 16.09
C ALA A 172 8.69 3.88 15.29
N HIS A 173 8.17 4.55 14.25
CA HIS A 173 7.05 4.03 13.46
C HIS A 173 7.24 4.43 12.00
N PHE A 174 7.32 3.47 11.11
CA PHE A 174 7.32 3.72 9.68
C PHE A 174 5.89 3.56 9.18
N THR A 175 5.23 4.66 8.93
CA THR A 175 3.80 4.71 8.70
C THR A 175 3.45 5.64 7.53
N ALA A 176 2.18 5.95 7.39
CA ALA A 176 1.64 6.85 6.38
C ALA A 176 0.39 7.55 6.94
N ALA A 177 -0.18 8.47 6.18
CA ALA A 177 -1.38 9.20 6.60
C ALA A 177 -2.57 8.25 6.81
N PRO A 178 -3.42 8.47 7.82
CA PRO A 178 -3.45 9.65 8.70
C PRO A 178 -2.55 9.52 9.95
N TYR A 179 -1.90 8.38 10.16
CA TYR A 179 -1.20 8.06 11.41
C TYR A 179 0.02 8.97 11.63
N ASP A 180 0.83 9.20 10.60
CA ASP A 180 1.99 10.10 10.68
C ASP A 180 1.56 11.53 11.02
N PHE A 181 0.47 12.01 10.44
CA PHE A 181 -0.08 13.33 10.74
C PHE A 181 -0.52 13.43 12.21
N MET A 182 -1.21 12.40 12.71
CA MET A 182 -1.65 12.35 14.11
C MET A 182 -0.47 12.32 15.08
N GLU A 183 0.52 11.49 14.78
CA GLU A 183 1.72 11.32 15.62
C GLU A 183 2.54 12.61 15.66
N LEU A 184 2.71 13.32 14.54
CA LEU A 184 3.48 14.55 14.46
C LEU A 184 2.86 15.74 15.19
N LYS A 185 1.61 15.65 15.64
CA LYS A 185 1.02 16.64 16.56
C LYS A 185 1.65 16.57 17.95
N ASN A 186 2.25 15.46 18.32
CA ASN A 186 2.99 15.33 19.56
C ASN A 186 4.41 15.91 19.38
N PRO A 187 4.80 16.95 20.17
CA PRO A 187 6.12 17.58 20.01
C PRO A 187 7.30 16.68 20.34
N GLY A 188 7.06 15.55 21.01
CA GLY A 188 8.08 14.54 21.29
C GLY A 188 8.35 13.57 20.13
N ILE A 189 7.62 13.72 19.01
CA ILE A 189 7.77 12.86 17.82
C ILE A 189 8.24 13.72 16.66
N HIS A 190 9.25 13.24 15.93
CA HIS A 190 9.79 13.94 14.78
C HIS A 190 10.00 13.01 13.58
N ARG A 191 10.07 13.61 12.40
CA ARG A 191 10.32 12.90 11.14
C ARG A 191 11.81 12.61 10.99
N VAL A 192 12.13 11.36 10.62
CA VAL A 192 13.49 10.90 10.32
C VAL A 192 13.69 10.73 8.81
N LEU A 193 12.68 10.21 8.10
CA LEU A 193 12.79 9.88 6.68
C LEU A 193 11.42 10.01 6.01
N ASP A 194 11.41 10.52 4.79
CA ASP A 194 10.25 10.52 3.88
C ASP A 194 10.57 9.59 2.70
N SER A 195 9.65 8.70 2.36
CA SER A 195 9.85 7.73 1.27
C SER A 195 10.10 8.39 -0.09
N TYR A 196 9.52 9.55 -0.34
CA TYR A 196 9.74 10.27 -1.61
C TYR A 196 11.19 10.71 -1.77
N ASP A 197 11.91 10.95 -0.67
CA ASP A 197 13.35 11.22 -0.73
C ASP A 197 14.14 9.96 -1.13
N VAL A 198 13.66 8.78 -0.72
CA VAL A 198 14.29 7.50 -1.11
C VAL A 198 14.11 7.23 -2.60
N TYR A 199 12.92 7.53 -3.14
CA TYR A 199 12.56 7.29 -4.54
C TYR A 199 12.96 8.42 -5.48
N GLY A 200 13.31 9.58 -4.96
CA GLY A 200 13.61 10.78 -5.76
C GLY A 200 12.35 11.52 -6.24
N GLY A 201 11.20 11.25 -5.65
CA GLY A 201 9.93 11.88 -5.99
C GLY A 201 8.72 11.03 -5.63
N PRO A 202 7.52 11.43 -6.10
CA PRO A 202 6.31 10.66 -5.88
C PRO A 202 6.43 9.23 -6.39
N ALA A 203 5.89 8.29 -5.60
CA ALA A 203 5.93 6.86 -5.90
C ALA A 203 4.63 6.20 -5.47
N THR A 204 4.18 5.23 -6.25
CA THR A 204 3.03 4.41 -5.91
C THR A 204 3.33 3.61 -4.65
N LEU A 205 2.42 3.70 -3.69
CA LEU A 205 2.46 2.90 -2.48
C LEU A 205 1.65 1.63 -2.65
N ILE A 206 0.40 1.76 -3.08
CA ILE A 206 -0.57 0.66 -3.13
C ILE A 206 -0.96 0.32 -4.56
N VAL A 207 -1.01 -0.98 -4.82
CA VAL A 207 -1.50 -1.58 -6.07
C VAL A 207 -2.60 -2.59 -5.76
N LEU A 208 -3.49 -2.80 -6.73
CA LEU A 208 -4.54 -3.83 -6.69
C LEU A 208 -4.13 -4.97 -7.63
N TYR A 209 -4.13 -6.20 -7.14
CA TYR A 209 -3.63 -7.34 -7.89
C TYR A 209 -4.50 -8.58 -7.72
N THR A 210 -4.40 -9.47 -8.70
CA THR A 210 -5.13 -10.74 -8.76
C THR A 210 -4.30 -11.80 -9.49
N THR A 211 -4.79 -13.04 -9.50
CA THR A 211 -4.16 -14.11 -10.26
C THR A 211 -4.52 -14.01 -11.74
N LYS A 212 -3.59 -14.45 -12.61
CA LYS A 212 -3.85 -14.52 -14.04
C LYS A 212 -5.05 -15.41 -14.36
N LYS A 213 -5.21 -16.50 -13.65
CA LYS A 213 -6.36 -17.40 -13.81
C LYS A 213 -7.67 -16.63 -13.59
N PHE A 214 -7.80 -15.94 -12.45
CA PHE A 214 -9.02 -15.20 -12.15
C PHE A 214 -9.28 -14.08 -13.18
N HIS A 215 -8.23 -13.32 -13.51
CA HIS A 215 -8.30 -12.24 -14.48
C HIS A 215 -8.81 -12.73 -15.85
N ASP A 216 -8.26 -13.82 -16.35
CA ASP A 216 -8.56 -14.33 -17.70
C ASP A 216 -9.96 -15.01 -17.76
N GLU A 217 -10.36 -15.67 -16.68
CA GLU A 217 -11.67 -16.32 -16.60
C GLU A 217 -12.83 -15.35 -16.31
N ASN A 218 -12.52 -14.14 -15.80
CA ASN A 218 -13.50 -13.16 -15.35
C ASN A 218 -13.24 -11.75 -15.90
N PRO A 219 -13.16 -11.58 -17.25
CA PRO A 219 -12.81 -10.28 -17.82
C PRO A 219 -13.81 -9.16 -17.49
N LYS A 220 -15.10 -9.44 -17.45
CA LYS A 220 -16.13 -8.42 -17.11
C LYS A 220 -16.05 -8.02 -15.64
N VAL A 221 -15.76 -8.96 -14.74
CA VAL A 221 -15.53 -8.66 -13.33
C VAL A 221 -14.32 -7.74 -13.20
N ASN A 222 -13.23 -8.06 -13.89
CA ASN A 222 -12.04 -7.25 -13.86
C ASN A 222 -12.29 -5.83 -14.39
N GLU A 223 -13.02 -5.69 -15.51
CA GLU A 223 -13.43 -4.38 -16.03
C GLU A 223 -14.28 -3.61 -15.01
N ALA A 224 -15.22 -4.28 -14.33
CA ALA A 224 -16.05 -3.65 -13.31
C ALA A 224 -15.23 -3.16 -12.11
N VAL A 225 -14.26 -3.96 -11.64
CA VAL A 225 -13.39 -3.60 -10.53
C VAL A 225 -12.52 -2.40 -10.88
N VAL A 226 -11.89 -2.38 -12.05
CA VAL A 226 -11.04 -1.26 -12.49
C VAL A 226 -11.88 0.00 -12.74
N ALA A 227 -13.07 -0.13 -13.33
CA ALA A 227 -13.99 1.00 -13.52
C ALA A 227 -14.46 1.58 -12.19
N ALA A 228 -14.75 0.72 -11.22
CA ALA A 228 -15.14 1.14 -9.86
C ALA A 228 -14.01 1.90 -9.17
N LEU A 229 -12.76 1.44 -9.31
CA LEU A 229 -11.59 2.12 -8.78
C LEU A 229 -11.42 3.51 -9.42
N ASN A 230 -11.56 3.60 -10.72
CA ASN A 230 -11.48 4.87 -11.45
C ASN A 230 -12.60 5.84 -11.02
N GLU A 231 -13.81 5.34 -10.80
CA GLU A 231 -14.93 6.14 -10.29
C GLU A 231 -14.67 6.65 -8.88
N ALA A 232 -14.09 5.82 -8.00
CA ALA A 232 -13.67 6.23 -6.68
C ALA A 232 -12.62 7.35 -6.73
N ASP A 233 -11.62 7.24 -7.59
CA ASP A 233 -10.59 8.27 -7.78
C ASP A 233 -11.21 9.61 -8.20
N LYS A 234 -12.18 9.57 -9.10
CA LYS A 234 -12.92 10.77 -9.54
C LYS A 234 -13.72 11.40 -8.42
N LEU A 235 -14.38 10.60 -7.59
CA LEU A 235 -15.13 11.10 -6.44
C LEU A 235 -14.21 11.79 -5.44
N ILE A 236 -13.08 11.20 -5.11
CA ILE A 236 -12.10 11.75 -4.17
C ILE A 236 -11.58 13.10 -4.68
N LYS A 237 -11.26 13.19 -5.95
CA LYS A 237 -10.77 14.43 -6.58
C LYS A 237 -11.82 15.52 -6.60
N ALA A 238 -13.07 15.16 -6.94
CA ALA A 238 -14.18 16.12 -7.06
C ALA A 238 -14.68 16.61 -5.70
N ASP A 239 -14.67 15.74 -4.67
CA ASP A 239 -15.23 16.05 -3.35
C ASP A 239 -14.39 15.41 -2.23
N PRO A 240 -13.24 16.00 -1.89
CA PRO A 240 -12.37 15.48 -0.83
C PRO A 240 -13.07 15.40 0.55
N ARG A 241 -13.98 16.30 0.85
CA ARG A 241 -14.73 16.28 2.12
C ARG A 241 -15.63 15.07 2.22
N ARG A 242 -16.37 14.77 1.15
CA ARG A 242 -17.20 13.56 1.11
C ARG A 242 -16.33 12.30 1.24
N ALA A 243 -15.20 12.25 0.57
CA ALA A 243 -14.25 11.14 0.70
C ALA A 243 -13.76 10.98 2.15
N ALA A 244 -13.45 12.08 2.84
CA ALA A 244 -13.08 12.07 4.25
C ALA A 244 -14.22 11.56 5.15
N GLU A 245 -15.45 11.99 4.91
CA GLU A 245 -16.64 11.52 5.64
C GLU A 245 -16.84 10.01 5.44
N ILE A 246 -16.72 9.51 4.22
CA ILE A 246 -16.80 8.08 3.89
C ILE A 246 -15.71 7.30 4.62
N TYR A 247 -14.46 7.79 4.58
CA TYR A 247 -13.34 7.16 5.27
C TYR A 247 -13.62 6.98 6.76
N LEU A 248 -14.10 8.02 7.45
CA LEU A 248 -14.44 7.95 8.87
C LEU A 248 -15.64 7.05 9.15
N ALA A 249 -16.65 7.07 8.28
CA ALA A 249 -17.83 6.21 8.43
C ALA A 249 -17.46 4.72 8.39
N VAL A 250 -16.54 4.34 7.52
CA VAL A 250 -16.11 2.94 7.33
C VAL A 250 -15.04 2.54 8.35
N THR A 251 -14.02 3.37 8.56
CA THR A 251 -12.84 2.99 9.35
C THR A 251 -12.98 3.27 10.85
N LYS A 252 -13.87 4.18 11.23
CA LYS A 252 -14.03 4.64 12.62
C LYS A 252 -12.76 5.26 13.22
N GLU A 253 -11.85 5.74 12.39
CA GLU A 253 -10.63 6.44 12.81
C GLU A 253 -10.99 7.72 13.57
N LYS A 254 -10.06 8.17 14.43
CA LYS A 254 -10.29 9.35 15.29
C LYS A 254 -9.75 10.66 14.71
N THR A 255 -9.35 10.67 13.47
CA THR A 255 -8.86 11.87 12.80
C THR A 255 -10.03 12.79 12.44
N SER A 256 -9.85 14.12 12.54
CA SER A 256 -10.89 15.07 12.15
C SER A 256 -11.10 15.08 10.62
N ILE A 257 -12.30 15.45 10.19
CA ILE A 257 -12.63 15.61 8.77
C ILE A 257 -11.73 16.68 8.13
N ASP A 258 -11.52 17.81 8.81
CA ASP A 258 -10.68 18.89 8.26
C ASP A 258 -9.23 18.45 8.06
N ASP A 259 -8.68 17.69 8.99
CA ASP A 259 -7.33 17.13 8.86
C ASP A 259 -7.26 16.11 7.70
N LEU A 260 -8.26 15.26 7.56
CA LEU A 260 -8.35 14.31 6.44
C LEU A 260 -8.44 15.03 5.09
N VAL A 261 -9.27 16.06 4.99
CA VAL A 261 -9.38 16.88 3.76
C VAL A 261 -8.03 17.49 3.41
N ALA A 262 -7.31 18.01 4.38
CA ALA A 262 -5.97 18.57 4.17
C ALA A 262 -4.99 17.51 3.66
N MET A 263 -5.00 16.30 4.22
CA MET A 263 -4.15 15.19 3.76
C MET A 263 -4.52 14.73 2.36
N ILE A 264 -5.80 14.46 2.10
CA ILE A 264 -6.32 13.98 0.81
C ILE A 264 -6.03 14.99 -0.30
N SER A 265 -6.07 16.29 0.02
CA SER A 265 -5.82 17.38 -0.93
C SER A 265 -4.34 17.76 -1.05
N SER A 266 -3.45 17.09 -0.33
CA SER A 266 -2.00 17.35 -0.42
C SER A 266 -1.49 17.11 -1.85
N PRO A 267 -0.61 17.99 -2.39
CA PRO A 267 0.01 17.76 -3.70
C PRO A 267 0.94 16.55 -3.74
N LYS A 268 1.32 15.99 -2.58
CA LYS A 268 2.13 14.78 -2.48
C LYS A 268 1.31 13.49 -2.64
N ILE A 269 -0.02 13.58 -2.56
CA ILE A 269 -0.91 12.42 -2.64
C ILE A 269 -1.66 12.45 -3.96
N ALA A 270 -1.69 11.32 -4.65
CA ALA A 270 -2.47 11.13 -5.86
C ALA A 270 -3.18 9.78 -5.83
N TYR A 271 -4.45 9.79 -6.24
CA TYR A 271 -5.25 8.58 -6.44
C TYR A 271 -5.46 8.42 -7.93
N ARG A 272 -4.78 7.45 -8.53
CA ARG A 272 -4.78 7.24 -9.97
C ARG A 272 -4.44 5.79 -10.32
N LEU A 273 -4.85 5.35 -11.51
CA LEU A 273 -4.63 3.98 -11.99
C LEU A 273 -3.21 3.75 -12.49
N ALA A 274 -2.55 4.78 -13.02
CA ALA A 274 -1.20 4.67 -13.56
C ALA A 274 -0.16 4.57 -12.43
N PRO A 275 0.73 3.56 -12.44
CA PRO A 275 1.76 3.42 -11.42
C PRO A 275 2.90 4.42 -11.61
N SER A 276 3.54 4.81 -10.50
CA SER A 276 4.72 5.68 -10.47
C SER A 276 5.86 5.01 -9.72
N ALA A 277 7.06 5.00 -10.31
CA ALA A 277 8.30 4.54 -9.70
C ALA A 277 8.23 3.10 -9.15
N THR A 278 7.48 2.21 -9.80
CA THR A 278 7.36 0.80 -9.39
C THR A 278 8.56 -0.03 -9.88
N PHE A 279 9.08 0.29 -11.05
CA PHE A 279 10.20 -0.42 -11.64
C PHE A 279 11.48 -0.34 -10.79
N PRO A 280 11.88 0.80 -10.21
CA PRO A 280 13.05 0.85 -9.31
C PRO A 280 12.96 -0.10 -8.12
N VAL A 281 11.75 -0.35 -7.60
CA VAL A 281 11.54 -1.32 -6.51
C VAL A 281 11.83 -2.75 -7.00
N ALA A 282 11.35 -3.11 -8.18
CA ALA A 282 11.63 -4.41 -8.80
C ALA A 282 13.13 -4.59 -9.06
N GLN A 283 13.82 -3.56 -9.54
CA GLN A 283 15.27 -3.58 -9.74
C GLN A 283 16.02 -3.81 -8.43
N PHE A 284 15.64 -3.10 -7.37
CA PHE A 284 16.23 -3.25 -6.04
C PHE A 284 16.06 -4.68 -5.49
N LEU A 285 14.84 -5.21 -5.52
CA LEU A 285 14.55 -6.55 -5.02
C LEU A 285 15.30 -7.64 -5.80
N HIS A 286 15.47 -7.48 -7.10
CA HIS A 286 16.28 -8.40 -7.92
C HIS A 286 17.77 -8.25 -7.60
N ARG A 287 18.28 -7.01 -7.56
CA ARG A 287 19.70 -6.73 -7.31
C ARG A 287 20.16 -7.26 -5.95
N THR A 288 19.29 -7.22 -4.94
CA THR A 288 19.58 -7.71 -3.58
C THR A 288 19.25 -9.18 -3.37
N GLY A 289 18.83 -9.89 -4.41
CA GLY A 289 18.55 -11.32 -4.35
C GLY A 289 17.23 -11.70 -3.67
N ARG A 290 16.37 -10.71 -3.40
CA ARG A 290 15.04 -10.93 -2.80
C ARG A 290 14.05 -11.57 -3.77
N VAL A 291 14.20 -11.31 -5.05
CA VAL A 291 13.44 -11.95 -6.12
C VAL A 291 14.41 -12.51 -7.18
N LYS A 292 14.01 -13.61 -7.81
CA LYS A 292 14.82 -14.33 -8.80
C LYS A 292 14.67 -13.75 -10.20
N HIS A 293 13.45 -13.34 -10.55
CA HIS A 293 13.15 -12.86 -11.88
C HIS A 293 13.41 -11.35 -11.98
N GLN A 294 14.01 -10.96 -13.09
CA GLN A 294 14.31 -9.57 -13.40
C GLN A 294 13.18 -8.99 -14.27
N ALA A 295 12.44 -8.01 -13.75
CA ALA A 295 11.53 -7.23 -14.56
C ALA A 295 12.31 -6.34 -15.53
N THR A 296 11.81 -6.14 -16.75
CA THR A 296 12.41 -5.27 -17.78
C THR A 296 11.77 -3.90 -17.82
N SER A 297 10.54 -3.79 -17.32
CA SER A 297 9.81 -2.54 -17.16
C SER A 297 8.70 -2.71 -16.14
N TRP A 298 8.01 -1.61 -15.78
CA TRP A 298 6.84 -1.68 -14.91
C TRP A 298 5.74 -2.56 -15.51
N LYS A 299 5.65 -2.66 -16.83
CA LYS A 299 4.63 -3.42 -17.55
C LYS A 299 4.65 -4.91 -17.22
N ASP A 300 5.82 -5.45 -16.88
CA ASP A 300 5.94 -6.87 -16.50
C ASP A 300 5.16 -7.19 -15.20
N LEU A 301 4.94 -6.19 -14.36
CA LEU A 301 4.25 -6.34 -13.09
C LEU A 301 2.73 -6.20 -13.21
N PHE A 302 2.24 -5.73 -14.36
CA PHE A 302 0.84 -5.40 -14.61
C PHE A 302 0.27 -6.23 -15.74
N PHE A 303 -1.02 -6.53 -15.68
CA PHE A 303 -1.71 -7.16 -16.81
C PHE A 303 -1.70 -6.25 -18.05
N PRO A 304 -1.72 -6.83 -19.25
CA PRO A 304 -1.72 -6.04 -20.50
C PRO A 304 -2.84 -5.00 -20.59
N SER A 305 -3.97 -5.24 -19.93
CA SER A 305 -5.08 -4.29 -19.85
C SER A 305 -4.70 -2.94 -19.24
N ALA A 306 -3.61 -2.88 -18.46
CA ALA A 306 -3.10 -1.64 -17.84
C ALA A 306 -1.95 -0.99 -18.65
N HIS A 307 -1.44 -1.65 -19.69
CA HIS A 307 -0.22 -1.18 -20.39
C HIS A 307 -0.41 0.10 -21.21
N HIS A 308 -1.65 0.52 -21.45
CA HIS A 308 -1.96 1.80 -22.11
C HIS A 308 -1.75 3.01 -21.19
N LEU A 309 -1.62 2.79 -19.87
CA LEU A 309 -1.42 3.85 -18.90
C LEU A 309 0.01 4.40 -18.96
N SER A 310 0.17 5.69 -18.60
CA SER A 310 1.49 6.33 -18.49
C SER A 310 2.13 5.98 -17.16
N GLY A 311 2.64 4.76 -17.06
CA GLY A 311 3.24 4.22 -15.84
C GLY A 311 4.77 4.29 -15.82
N SER A 312 5.35 4.01 -14.63
CA SER A 312 6.79 3.89 -14.46
C SER A 312 7.21 2.95 -13.30
#